data_05cc66f14674d6f5b7faea956a3ca40a
#
_entry.id   05cc66f14674d6f5b7faea956a3ca40a
#
_cell.length_a   1.000
_cell.length_b   1.000
_cell.length_c   1.000
_cell.angle_alpha   90.00
_cell.angle_beta   90.00
_cell.angle_gamma   90.00
#
_symmetry.space_group_name_H-M   'P 1'
#
loop_
_entity.id
_entity.type
_entity.pdbx_description
1 polymer ?
#
loop_
_entity_poly.entity_id
_entity_poly.type
_entity_poly.pdbx_seq_one_letter_code
_entity_poly.pdbx_strand_id
1 'polypeptide(L)'
;MNKWMTGTMVVGGLLAAQGAAQAQSSVQVYGLLSAGIGYVSDEGKGSRTHALSGTNQNPRIGFRGQEDLGNGTKAIFVLENGFNVMTGTASQSGRLFGRQSYVGLSSNDKGTLTLGRQYEAVKDLLGPVVIASNGVHIGDNDNGYNNLRVQNAVKYVSPNISNLSFTGLYGFSENPEDSNRNRVYSMGAGYKVDAFSWAVAYTKMDHPNSPDAPNGAIGNDYGSSLLIFNKSAVKGAGVDSQAIAGTGGFYNVGKTKFGALYTNVRYHYLDQSNLTLQNVDLNVNHKLTEALNLGASYFFTTGKYDVINKTPKWHQVNFQADYFLSKRTDVAITWSYQKAAGDATFARVFGFGASGGKTQSVLIVGMRHYF
;
A
#
# COMPACT_ATOMS: atom_id res chain seq x y z
N MET A 1 -20.90 93.14 -1.92
CA MET A 1 -21.56 91.90 -2.44
C MET A 1 -20.46 90.85 -2.59
N ASN A 2 -20.42 89.94 -1.60
CA ASN A 2 -19.35 88.96 -1.44
C ASN A 2 -19.64 87.70 -2.26
N LYS A 3 -18.63 87.23 -3.03
CA LYS A 3 -18.62 85.90 -3.61
C LYS A 3 -17.50 85.09 -2.96
N TRP A 4 -17.85 84.11 -2.23
CA TRP A 4 -16.96 83.09 -1.68
C TRP A 4 -16.74 82.01 -2.76
N MET A 5 -15.46 81.80 -3.12
CA MET A 5 -15.06 80.66 -3.93
C MET A 5 -14.67 79.51 -2.99
N THR A 6 -15.42 78.45 -2.99
CA THR A 6 -15.09 77.19 -2.35
C THR A 6 -14.25 76.36 -3.27
N GLY A 7 -12.98 76.14 -2.90
CA GLY A 7 -12.07 75.22 -3.57
C GLY A 7 -12.35 73.78 -3.12
N THR A 8 -12.70 72.92 -4.09
CA THR A 8 -12.89 71.50 -3.88
C THR A 8 -11.54 70.79 -4.04
N MET A 9 -10.95 70.30 -2.93
CA MET A 9 -9.81 69.40 -2.92
C MET A 9 -10.26 68.02 -3.38
N VAL A 10 -9.80 67.59 -4.55
CA VAL A 10 -9.93 66.18 -5.01
C VAL A 10 -8.79 65.41 -4.42
N VAL A 11 -9.05 64.61 -3.36
CA VAL A 11 -8.12 63.61 -2.84
C VAL A 11 -8.25 62.38 -3.72
N GLY A 12 -7.31 62.23 -4.68
CA GLY A 12 -7.15 61.01 -5.47
C GLY A 12 -6.65 59.85 -4.63
N GLY A 13 -7.55 59.00 -4.15
CA GLY A 13 -7.17 57.74 -3.51
C GLY A 13 -6.61 56.78 -4.55
N LEU A 14 -5.32 56.57 -4.55
CA LEU A 14 -4.67 55.42 -5.21
C LEU A 14 -5.09 54.13 -4.45
N LEU A 15 -6.17 53.52 -4.92
CA LEU A 15 -6.45 52.11 -4.63
C LEU A 15 -5.40 51.27 -5.37
N ALA A 16 -4.33 50.93 -4.67
CA ALA A 16 -3.44 49.85 -5.10
C ALA A 16 -4.30 48.57 -5.10
N ALA A 17 -4.76 48.17 -6.29
CA ALA A 17 -5.27 46.82 -6.54
C ALA A 17 -4.09 45.84 -6.28
N GLN A 18 -3.97 45.37 -5.06
CA GLN A 18 -3.21 44.18 -4.80
C GLN A 18 -3.94 43.08 -5.56
N GLY A 19 -3.40 42.71 -6.72
CA GLY A 19 -3.77 41.47 -7.40
C GLY A 19 -3.53 40.32 -6.44
N ALA A 20 -4.57 39.90 -5.73
CA ALA A 20 -4.53 38.62 -5.04
C ALA A 20 -4.22 37.59 -6.14
N ALA A 21 -2.99 37.10 -6.16
CA ALA A 21 -2.67 35.89 -6.88
C ALA A 21 -3.67 34.86 -6.37
N GLN A 22 -4.67 34.53 -7.18
CA GLN A 22 -5.61 33.45 -6.84
C GLN A 22 -4.78 32.20 -6.81
N ALA A 23 -4.41 31.77 -5.59
CA ALA A 23 -3.84 30.47 -5.36
C ALA A 23 -4.78 29.45 -6.02
N GLN A 24 -4.32 28.76 -7.06
CA GLN A 24 -5.13 27.81 -7.79
C GLN A 24 -5.35 26.57 -6.91
N SER A 25 -6.35 26.67 -6.04
CA SER A 25 -6.80 25.56 -5.21
C SER A 25 -7.55 24.56 -6.08
N SER A 26 -7.20 23.30 -6.00
CA SER A 26 -7.89 22.24 -6.71
C SER A 26 -8.26 21.10 -5.78
N VAL A 27 -9.51 20.65 -5.87
CA VAL A 27 -9.98 19.42 -5.24
C VAL A 27 -10.45 18.48 -6.32
N GLN A 28 -9.92 17.26 -6.32
CA GLN A 28 -10.28 16.22 -7.25
C GLN A 28 -10.92 15.05 -6.52
N VAL A 29 -12.10 14.64 -7.01
CA VAL A 29 -12.68 13.35 -6.68
C VAL A 29 -12.05 12.31 -7.60
N TYR A 30 -11.64 11.19 -7.06
CA TYR A 30 -11.07 10.08 -7.83
C TYR A 30 -11.46 8.74 -7.23
N GLY A 31 -11.36 7.70 -8.02
CA GLY A 31 -11.62 6.37 -7.52
C GLY A 31 -11.50 5.28 -8.57
N LEU A 32 -11.80 4.08 -8.14
CA LEU A 32 -11.93 2.94 -9.02
C LEU A 32 -12.94 1.93 -8.46
N LEU A 33 -13.62 1.26 -9.37
CA LEU A 33 -14.44 0.08 -9.13
C LEU A 33 -13.71 -1.13 -9.69
N SER A 34 -13.70 -2.23 -8.97
CA SER A 34 -13.16 -3.50 -9.48
C SER A 34 -13.97 -4.65 -8.90
N ALA A 35 -14.51 -5.47 -9.78
CA ALA A 35 -15.42 -6.55 -9.44
C ALA A 35 -15.22 -7.73 -10.40
N GLY A 36 -15.54 -8.94 -9.96
CA GLY A 36 -15.43 -10.12 -10.79
C GLY A 36 -15.87 -11.40 -10.10
N ILE A 37 -15.52 -12.51 -10.73
CA ILE A 37 -15.80 -13.86 -10.25
C ILE A 37 -14.46 -14.60 -10.12
N GLY A 38 -14.28 -15.29 -9.00
CA GLY A 38 -13.12 -16.12 -8.73
C GLY A 38 -13.55 -17.56 -8.44
N TYR A 39 -12.87 -18.50 -9.07
CA TYR A 39 -12.96 -19.92 -8.76
C TYR A 39 -11.69 -20.33 -8.01
N VAL A 40 -11.85 -21.03 -6.90
CA VAL A 40 -10.75 -21.63 -6.13
C VAL A 40 -10.94 -23.14 -6.08
N SER A 41 -9.87 -23.89 -6.35
CA SER A 41 -9.92 -25.35 -6.44
C SER A 41 -10.14 -26.05 -5.11
N ASP A 42 -9.67 -25.43 -4.01
CA ASP A 42 -9.77 -25.95 -2.65
C ASP A 42 -9.69 -24.84 -1.61
N GLU A 43 -10.70 -24.76 -0.74
CA GLU A 43 -10.75 -23.90 0.47
C GLU A 43 -11.00 -24.73 1.74
N GLY A 44 -10.35 -25.87 1.84
CA GLY A 44 -10.45 -26.78 3.01
C GLY A 44 -11.62 -27.75 2.96
N LYS A 45 -12.70 -27.42 2.25
CA LYS A 45 -13.89 -28.27 2.07
C LYS A 45 -14.24 -28.52 0.60
N GLY A 46 -13.28 -28.33 -0.30
CA GLY A 46 -13.44 -28.45 -1.75
C GLY A 46 -13.43 -27.11 -2.47
N SER A 47 -13.82 -27.13 -3.74
CA SER A 47 -13.83 -25.96 -4.62
C SER A 47 -14.95 -24.98 -4.27
N ARG A 48 -14.72 -23.71 -4.58
CA ARG A 48 -15.70 -22.65 -4.36
C ARG A 48 -15.61 -21.59 -5.46
N THR A 49 -16.77 -20.99 -5.76
CA THR A 49 -16.85 -19.79 -6.62
C THR A 49 -17.27 -18.60 -5.77
N HIS A 50 -16.58 -17.48 -5.95
CA HIS A 50 -16.80 -16.25 -5.21
C HIS A 50 -17.17 -15.10 -6.15
N ALA A 51 -18.09 -14.24 -5.72
CA ALA A 51 -18.18 -12.89 -6.22
C ALA A 51 -17.12 -12.04 -5.50
N LEU A 52 -16.24 -11.42 -6.26
CA LEU A 52 -15.05 -10.73 -5.74
C LEU A 52 -15.16 -9.22 -5.91
N SER A 53 -14.84 -8.52 -4.86
CA SER A 53 -14.58 -7.09 -4.87
C SER A 53 -13.06 -6.86 -4.86
N GLY A 54 -12.54 -6.16 -5.89
CA GLY A 54 -11.11 -5.87 -5.96
C GLY A 54 -10.28 -6.94 -6.66
N THR A 55 -10.66 -7.37 -7.86
CA THR A 55 -9.95 -8.42 -8.63
C THR A 55 -8.55 -8.02 -9.07
N ASN A 56 -8.37 -6.80 -9.58
CA ASN A 56 -7.05 -6.26 -9.98
C ASN A 56 -6.51 -5.26 -8.96
N GLN A 57 -7.40 -4.46 -8.38
CA GLN A 57 -7.09 -3.49 -7.35
C GLN A 57 -8.30 -3.30 -6.45
N ASN A 58 -8.08 -2.96 -5.18
CA ASN A 58 -9.17 -2.71 -4.25
C ASN A 58 -9.99 -1.48 -4.64
N PRO A 59 -11.32 -1.58 -4.69
CA PRO A 59 -12.22 -0.45 -4.91
C PRO A 59 -12.01 0.65 -3.88
N ARG A 60 -12.08 1.88 -4.35
CA ARG A 60 -11.87 3.07 -3.52
C ARG A 60 -12.54 4.28 -4.12
N ILE A 61 -12.88 5.21 -3.25
CA ILE A 61 -13.22 6.59 -3.59
C ILE A 61 -12.38 7.52 -2.71
N GLY A 62 -11.93 8.61 -3.25
CA GLY A 62 -11.12 9.55 -2.50
C GLY A 62 -11.24 10.99 -3.00
N PHE A 63 -10.79 11.86 -2.13
CA PHE A 63 -10.61 13.29 -2.39
C PHE A 63 -9.14 13.60 -2.21
N ARG A 64 -8.56 14.31 -3.16
CA ARG A 64 -7.23 14.88 -3.02
C ARG A 64 -7.28 16.34 -3.41
N GLY A 65 -6.55 17.16 -2.70
CA GLY A 65 -6.51 18.57 -2.98
C GLY A 65 -5.14 19.16 -2.76
N GLN A 66 -4.93 20.30 -3.41
CA GLN A 66 -3.76 21.12 -3.21
C GLN A 66 -4.14 22.59 -3.27
N GLU A 67 -3.45 23.39 -2.49
CA GLU A 67 -3.50 24.84 -2.47
C GLU A 67 -2.07 25.37 -2.62
N ASP A 68 -1.85 26.27 -3.58
CA ASP A 68 -0.55 26.93 -3.75
C ASP A 68 -0.42 28.04 -2.70
N LEU A 69 0.58 27.90 -1.82
CA LEU A 69 0.89 28.88 -0.78
C LEU A 69 1.94 29.91 -1.21
N GLY A 70 2.37 29.86 -2.47
CA GLY A 70 3.45 30.68 -3.00
C GLY A 70 4.85 30.10 -2.73
N ASN A 71 5.85 30.67 -3.37
CA ASN A 71 7.27 30.29 -3.23
C ASN A 71 7.53 28.77 -3.42
N GLY A 72 6.78 28.11 -4.32
CA GLY A 72 6.92 26.69 -4.60
C GLY A 72 6.44 25.76 -3.47
N THR A 73 5.71 26.30 -2.50
CA THR A 73 5.13 25.55 -1.38
C THR A 73 3.63 25.35 -1.59
N LYS A 74 3.13 24.15 -1.28
CA LYS A 74 1.72 23.79 -1.39
C LYS A 74 1.22 23.15 -0.10
N ALA A 75 0.02 23.47 0.32
CA ALA A 75 -0.75 22.62 1.23
C ALA A 75 -1.38 21.49 0.43
N ILE A 76 -1.34 20.27 0.96
CA ILE A 76 -1.89 19.08 0.30
C ILE A 76 -2.72 18.26 1.28
N PHE A 77 -3.71 17.55 0.77
CA PHE A 77 -4.43 16.55 1.54
C PHE A 77 -4.88 15.36 0.69
N VAL A 78 -5.08 14.22 1.33
CA VAL A 78 -5.74 13.03 0.76
C VAL A 78 -6.68 12.44 1.79
N LEU A 79 -7.91 12.14 1.36
CA LEU A 79 -8.91 11.37 2.09
C LEU A 79 -9.37 10.22 1.20
N GLU A 80 -9.06 8.97 1.54
CA GLU A 80 -9.36 7.80 0.70
C GLU A 80 -10.09 6.72 1.50
N ASN A 81 -11.28 6.35 1.04
CA ASN A 81 -12.07 5.23 1.54
C ASN A 81 -11.90 3.99 0.64
N GLY A 82 -11.78 2.82 1.25
CA GLY A 82 -11.92 1.54 0.58
C GLY A 82 -13.29 0.93 0.85
N PHE A 83 -13.88 0.28 -0.12
CA PHE A 83 -15.19 -0.36 0.05
C PHE A 83 -15.30 -1.66 -0.74
N ASN A 84 -16.29 -2.45 -0.39
CA ASN A 84 -16.63 -3.66 -1.10
C ASN A 84 -17.73 -3.36 -2.12
N VAL A 85 -17.42 -3.50 -3.42
CA VAL A 85 -18.38 -3.23 -4.51
C VAL A 85 -19.58 -4.19 -4.48
N MET A 86 -19.38 -5.44 -3.99
CA MET A 86 -20.44 -6.45 -3.98
C MET A 86 -21.49 -6.21 -2.88
N THR A 87 -21.09 -5.55 -1.77
CA THR A 87 -21.96 -5.37 -0.60
C THR A 87 -22.19 -3.90 -0.22
N GLY A 88 -21.41 -2.96 -0.78
CA GLY A 88 -21.46 -1.55 -0.41
C GLY A 88 -20.80 -1.21 0.94
N THR A 89 -20.26 -2.19 1.67
CA THR A 89 -19.69 -1.97 3.00
C THR A 89 -18.32 -1.31 2.93
N ALA A 90 -18.02 -0.41 3.90
CA ALA A 90 -16.69 0.17 4.05
C ALA A 90 -15.67 -0.90 4.45
N SER A 91 -14.48 -0.85 3.86
CA SER A 91 -13.34 -1.68 4.21
C SER A 91 -12.56 -1.12 5.41
N GLN A 92 -11.40 -1.72 5.74
CA GLN A 92 -10.49 -1.25 6.80
C GLN A 92 -11.21 -1.03 8.14
N SER A 93 -11.95 -2.04 8.59
CA SER A 93 -12.71 -2.05 9.86
C SER A 93 -13.78 -0.96 9.95
N GLY A 94 -14.44 -0.62 8.82
CA GLY A 94 -15.54 0.36 8.78
C GLY A 94 -15.12 1.83 8.86
N ARG A 95 -13.81 2.13 8.76
CA ARG A 95 -13.32 3.53 8.79
C ARG A 95 -13.80 4.31 7.57
N LEU A 96 -14.27 5.56 7.77
CA LEU A 96 -14.68 6.44 6.68
C LEU A 96 -13.53 6.72 5.68
N PHE A 97 -12.31 6.95 6.16
CA PHE A 97 -11.10 7.12 5.32
C PHE A 97 -10.01 6.14 5.77
N GLY A 98 -10.33 4.85 5.67
CA GLY A 98 -9.47 3.79 6.20
C GLY A 98 -8.23 3.48 5.37
N ARG A 99 -8.13 3.98 4.12
CA ARG A 99 -6.95 3.77 3.26
C ARG A 99 -5.89 4.82 3.50
N GLN A 100 -6.23 6.09 3.30
CA GLN A 100 -5.37 7.22 3.58
C GLN A 100 -6.21 8.39 4.10
N SER A 101 -5.67 9.12 5.08
CA SER A 101 -6.27 10.32 5.65
C SER A 101 -5.15 11.18 6.21
N TYR A 102 -4.67 12.14 5.41
CA TYR A 102 -3.55 13.00 5.81
C TYR A 102 -3.65 14.40 5.20
N VAL A 103 -2.96 15.33 5.86
CA VAL A 103 -2.70 16.68 5.41
C VAL A 103 -1.20 16.94 5.48
N GLY A 104 -0.69 17.87 4.68
CA GLY A 104 0.74 18.18 4.71
C GLY A 104 1.14 19.38 3.89
N LEU A 105 2.45 19.63 3.90
CA LEU A 105 3.12 20.66 3.10
C LEU A 105 4.06 19.98 2.11
N SER A 106 4.04 20.42 0.88
CA SER A 106 4.93 19.94 -0.19
C SER A 106 5.68 21.13 -0.79
N SER A 107 6.99 20.96 -0.98
CA SER A 107 7.86 21.92 -1.65
C SER A 107 8.76 21.19 -2.62
N ASN A 108 9.02 21.78 -3.79
CA ASN A 108 9.85 21.16 -4.83
C ASN A 108 11.31 20.93 -4.38
N ASP A 109 11.82 21.80 -3.54
CA ASP A 109 13.22 21.85 -3.06
C ASP A 109 13.39 21.35 -1.63
N LYS A 110 12.31 21.35 -0.81
CA LYS A 110 12.38 20.92 0.60
C LYS A 110 11.70 19.58 0.85
N GLY A 111 11.04 18.99 -0.17
CA GLY A 111 10.32 17.75 -0.05
C GLY A 111 8.91 17.91 0.51
N THR A 112 8.35 16.82 1.01
CA THR A 112 6.95 16.75 1.46
C THR A 112 6.88 16.21 2.88
N LEU A 113 6.20 16.93 3.76
CA LEU A 113 5.89 16.52 5.13
C LEU A 113 4.39 16.33 5.27
N THR A 114 3.96 15.16 5.74
CA THR A 114 2.54 14.82 5.92
C THR A 114 2.26 14.26 7.30
N LEU A 115 1.03 14.52 7.80
CA LEU A 115 0.53 14.08 9.10
C LEU A 115 -0.78 13.33 8.92
N GLY A 116 -0.91 12.15 9.53
CA GLY A 116 -2.13 11.35 9.50
C GLY A 116 -1.91 9.90 9.10
N ARG A 117 -2.98 9.23 8.63
CA ARG A 117 -2.96 7.82 8.24
C ARG A 117 -2.47 7.66 6.81
N GLN A 118 -1.40 6.87 6.62
CA GLN A 118 -0.72 6.76 5.34
C GLN A 118 0.08 5.46 5.21
N TYR A 119 0.68 5.24 4.03
CA TYR A 119 1.50 4.07 3.74
C TYR A 119 2.92 4.26 4.29
N GLU A 120 3.54 3.17 4.67
CA GLU A 120 4.93 3.08 5.10
C GLU A 120 5.88 2.85 3.91
N ALA A 121 7.21 2.92 4.15
CA ALA A 121 8.21 2.92 3.09
C ALA A 121 8.26 1.62 2.26
N VAL A 122 8.02 0.45 2.86
CA VAL A 122 8.01 -0.83 2.12
C VAL A 122 6.91 -0.80 1.08
N LYS A 123 5.70 -0.36 1.47
CA LYS A 123 4.59 -0.21 0.53
C LYS A 123 4.85 0.82 -0.55
N ASP A 124 5.37 2.00 -0.17
CA ASP A 124 5.56 3.08 -1.14
C ASP A 124 6.65 2.78 -2.17
N LEU A 125 7.75 2.19 -1.72
CA LEU A 125 8.94 2.00 -2.56
C LEU A 125 9.01 0.62 -3.22
N LEU A 126 8.59 -0.43 -2.51
CA LEU A 126 8.70 -1.81 -3.01
C LEU A 126 7.37 -2.33 -3.58
N GLY A 127 6.23 -1.82 -3.12
CA GLY A 127 4.92 -2.20 -3.68
C GLY A 127 4.79 -2.03 -5.20
N PRO A 128 5.35 -0.98 -5.85
CA PRO A 128 5.34 -0.82 -7.30
C PRO A 128 6.15 -1.85 -8.09
N VAL A 129 7.03 -2.63 -7.43
CA VAL A 129 7.82 -3.69 -8.06
C VAL A 129 6.94 -4.90 -8.40
N VAL A 130 5.93 -5.17 -7.58
CA VAL A 130 4.97 -6.26 -7.81
C VAL A 130 4.02 -5.88 -8.94
N ILE A 131 4.11 -6.53 -10.08
CA ILE A 131 3.46 -6.10 -11.32
C ILE A 131 2.19 -6.92 -11.65
N ALA A 132 2.14 -8.19 -11.22
CA ALA A 132 1.00 -9.06 -11.53
C ALA A 132 -0.06 -9.02 -10.43
N SER A 133 -1.34 -9.05 -10.83
CA SER A 133 -2.49 -9.20 -9.92
C SER A 133 -2.33 -10.45 -9.04
N ASN A 134 -2.82 -10.38 -7.80
CA ASN A 134 -2.69 -11.43 -6.78
C ASN A 134 -1.26 -11.87 -6.46
N GLY A 135 -0.28 -11.14 -6.95
CA GLY A 135 1.10 -11.28 -6.58
C GLY A 135 1.37 -10.77 -5.17
N VAL A 136 1.10 -11.61 -4.18
CA VAL A 136 1.31 -11.31 -2.75
C VAL A 136 1.93 -12.53 -2.11
N HIS A 137 2.98 -12.33 -1.33
CA HIS A 137 3.56 -13.39 -0.52
C HIS A 137 2.55 -13.88 0.50
N ILE A 138 2.63 -15.16 0.85
CA ILE A 138 1.65 -15.78 1.73
C ILE A 138 1.39 -14.95 2.99
N GLY A 139 0.12 -14.67 3.26
CA GLY A 139 -0.31 -13.87 4.42
C GLY A 139 0.08 -12.40 4.38
N ASP A 140 0.46 -11.86 3.21
CA ASP A 140 0.96 -10.47 3.08
C ASP A 140 1.99 -10.12 4.16
N ASN A 141 2.88 -11.08 4.42
CA ASN A 141 3.79 -11.02 5.56
C ASN A 141 4.78 -9.85 5.49
N ASP A 142 5.06 -9.34 4.30
CA ASP A 142 5.91 -8.19 4.01
C ASP A 142 5.15 -6.91 3.68
N ASN A 143 3.83 -6.90 3.91
CA ASN A 143 2.93 -5.77 3.64
C ASN A 143 2.93 -5.27 2.17
N GLY A 144 3.31 -6.13 1.22
CA GLY A 144 3.35 -5.78 -0.20
C GLY A 144 1.99 -5.38 -0.78
N TYR A 145 0.91 -6.01 -0.31
CA TYR A 145 -0.47 -5.66 -0.64
C TYR A 145 -1.02 -4.49 0.15
N ASN A 146 -0.34 -4.12 1.26
CA ASN A 146 -0.74 -3.03 2.12
C ASN A 146 -2.03 -3.31 2.95
N ASN A 147 -2.04 -4.43 3.66
CA ASN A 147 -3.05 -4.67 4.70
C ASN A 147 -2.83 -3.77 5.90
N LEU A 148 -1.58 -3.47 6.23
CA LEU A 148 -1.19 -2.61 7.34
C LEU A 148 -0.95 -1.18 6.84
N ARG A 149 -1.59 -0.22 7.49
CA ARG A 149 -1.41 1.22 7.27
C ARG A 149 -1.10 1.89 8.58
N VAL A 150 -0.18 2.84 8.55
CA VAL A 150 0.25 3.55 9.75
C VAL A 150 -0.64 4.77 9.96
N GLN A 151 -1.31 4.82 11.10
CA GLN A 151 -2.07 5.99 11.58
C GLN A 151 -1.25 6.77 12.62
N ASN A 152 -1.72 7.97 13.01
CA ASN A 152 -1.02 8.85 13.95
C ASN A 152 0.45 9.03 13.54
N ALA A 153 0.68 9.28 12.25
CA ALA A 153 2.03 9.26 11.69
C ALA A 153 2.45 10.62 11.16
N VAL A 154 3.74 10.91 11.33
CA VAL A 154 4.46 11.93 10.59
C VAL A 154 5.33 11.24 9.54
N LYS A 155 5.32 11.75 8.31
CA LYS A 155 6.09 11.21 7.20
C LYS A 155 6.76 12.33 6.43
N TYR A 156 8.01 12.14 6.11
CA TYR A 156 8.78 13.01 5.22
C TYR A 156 9.22 12.24 3.98
N VAL A 157 9.10 12.89 2.83
CA VAL A 157 9.63 12.42 1.54
C VAL A 157 10.52 13.52 0.98
N SER A 158 11.80 13.22 0.71
CA SER A 158 12.74 14.18 0.15
C SER A 158 12.37 14.59 -1.27
N PRO A 159 12.88 15.74 -1.76
CA PRO A 159 12.92 15.97 -3.20
C PRO A 159 13.77 14.90 -3.89
N ASN A 160 13.69 14.85 -5.23
CA ASN A 160 14.66 14.07 -6.01
C ASN A 160 16.02 14.78 -6.01
N ILE A 161 17.03 14.11 -5.52
CA ILE A 161 18.42 14.61 -5.46
C ILE A 161 19.29 13.69 -6.31
N SER A 162 19.62 14.08 -7.53
CA SER A 162 20.43 13.28 -8.46
C SER A 162 19.89 11.85 -8.65
N ASN A 163 18.59 11.73 -8.94
CA ASN A 163 17.86 10.46 -9.11
C ASN A 163 17.63 9.66 -7.82
N LEU A 164 18.04 10.14 -6.67
CA LEU A 164 17.77 9.56 -5.36
C LEU A 164 16.63 10.28 -4.66
N SER A 165 15.78 9.52 -3.97
CA SER A 165 14.78 10.03 -3.04
C SER A 165 14.79 9.20 -1.76
N PHE A 166 14.47 9.84 -0.63
CA PHE A 166 14.43 9.23 0.69
C PHE A 166 13.05 9.42 1.30
N THR A 167 12.62 8.46 2.08
CA THR A 167 11.39 8.58 2.87
C THR A 167 11.63 8.11 4.29
N GLY A 168 10.99 8.78 5.25
CA GLY A 168 10.97 8.38 6.65
C GLY A 168 9.59 8.60 7.23
N LEU A 169 9.13 7.66 8.06
CA LEU A 169 7.85 7.74 8.75
C LEU A 169 8.03 7.30 10.20
N TYR A 170 7.37 8.02 11.10
CA TYR A 170 7.18 7.62 12.48
C TYR A 170 5.69 7.62 12.82
N GLY A 171 5.19 6.49 13.32
CA GLY A 171 3.83 6.33 13.84
C GLY A 171 3.84 6.29 15.35
N PHE A 172 3.07 7.18 15.98
CA PHE A 172 3.03 7.36 17.42
C PHE A 172 2.23 6.26 18.13
N SER A 173 2.68 5.90 19.31
CA SER A 173 2.09 4.89 20.18
C SER A 173 0.70 5.28 20.71
N GLU A 174 0.48 6.58 20.95
CA GLU A 174 -0.70 7.11 21.67
C GLU A 174 -0.93 6.46 23.05
N ASN A 175 0.11 5.82 23.61
CA ASN A 175 0.08 5.31 24.97
C ASN A 175 0.89 6.24 25.88
N PRO A 176 0.28 6.86 26.92
CA PRO A 176 0.95 7.82 27.79
C PRO A 176 1.97 7.19 28.73
N GLU A 177 1.84 5.88 29.02
CA GLU A 177 2.69 5.16 29.98
C GLU A 177 3.89 4.50 29.29
N ASP A 178 3.74 4.06 28.04
CA ASP A 178 4.79 3.37 27.28
C ASP A 178 4.76 3.71 25.81
N SER A 179 5.64 4.61 25.41
CA SER A 179 5.78 5.03 24.00
C SER A 179 6.30 3.92 23.07
N ASN A 180 6.69 2.76 23.59
CA ASN A 180 7.11 1.61 22.78
C ASN A 180 5.93 0.75 22.32
N ARG A 181 4.75 0.92 22.90
CA ARG A 181 3.59 0.10 22.57
C ARG A 181 2.90 0.61 21.33
N ASN A 182 2.75 -0.26 20.32
CA ASN A 182 2.06 0.02 19.06
C ASN A 182 2.60 1.26 18.34
N ARG A 183 3.92 1.36 18.19
CA ARG A 183 4.61 2.38 17.39
C ARG A 183 5.21 1.77 16.14
N VAL A 184 5.50 2.61 15.15
CA VAL A 184 6.10 2.21 13.88
C VAL A 184 7.24 3.14 13.49
N TYR A 185 8.33 2.55 13.01
CA TYR A 185 9.39 3.24 12.28
C TYR A 185 9.44 2.70 10.86
N SER A 186 9.55 3.59 9.90
CA SER A 186 9.74 3.17 8.53
C SER A 186 10.65 4.14 7.79
N MET A 187 11.55 3.60 6.97
CA MET A 187 12.47 4.40 6.16
C MET A 187 12.79 3.68 4.87
N GLY A 188 13.21 4.43 3.88
CA GLY A 188 13.67 3.85 2.63
C GLY A 188 14.29 4.86 1.69
N ALA A 189 14.91 4.35 0.63
CA ALA A 189 15.52 5.12 -0.44
C ALA A 189 15.18 4.49 -1.79
N GLY A 190 14.89 5.34 -2.77
CA GLY A 190 14.66 4.95 -4.16
C GLY A 190 15.64 5.63 -5.10
N TYR A 191 16.14 4.89 -6.06
CA TYR A 191 16.93 5.40 -7.18
C TYR A 191 16.21 5.13 -8.48
N LYS A 192 16.10 6.15 -9.33
CA LYS A 192 15.42 6.03 -10.62
C LYS A 192 16.18 6.80 -11.69
N VAL A 193 16.62 6.09 -12.72
CA VAL A 193 17.27 6.67 -13.90
C VAL A 193 16.75 5.94 -15.15
N ASP A 194 16.27 6.70 -16.12
CA ASP A 194 15.77 6.20 -17.41
C ASP A 194 14.83 4.99 -17.25
N ALA A 195 15.25 3.84 -17.78
CA ALA A 195 14.51 2.58 -17.75
C ALA A 195 14.64 1.81 -16.42
N PHE A 196 15.57 2.19 -15.54
CA PHE A 196 15.90 1.48 -14.32
C PHE A 196 15.32 2.17 -13.08
N SER A 197 14.75 1.39 -12.17
CA SER A 197 14.29 1.84 -10.86
C SER A 197 14.61 0.80 -9.82
N TRP A 198 15.22 1.19 -8.70
CA TRP A 198 15.55 0.32 -7.60
C TRP A 198 15.31 1.00 -6.26
N ALA A 199 14.93 0.23 -5.25
CA ALA A 199 14.65 0.78 -3.93
C ALA A 199 15.09 -0.19 -2.83
N VAL A 200 15.32 0.38 -1.64
CA VAL A 200 15.48 -0.33 -0.38
C VAL A 200 14.51 0.26 0.63
N ALA A 201 13.94 -0.56 1.49
CA ALA A 201 13.03 -0.11 2.53
C ALA A 201 13.12 -0.98 3.78
N TYR A 202 12.83 -0.36 4.91
CA TYR A 202 12.74 -0.99 6.21
C TYR A 202 11.54 -0.45 6.98
N THR A 203 10.79 -1.34 7.61
CA THR A 203 9.70 -1.00 8.52
C THR A 203 9.79 -1.88 9.77
N LYS A 204 9.68 -1.28 10.94
CA LYS A 204 9.57 -2.00 12.22
C LYS A 204 8.31 -1.54 12.95
N MET A 205 7.56 -2.50 13.44
CA MET A 205 6.35 -2.33 14.25
C MET A 205 6.62 -2.95 15.61
N ASP A 206 6.49 -2.16 16.67
CA ASP A 206 6.62 -2.65 18.05
C ASP A 206 5.21 -2.85 18.64
N HIS A 207 4.94 -4.02 19.20
CA HIS A 207 3.68 -4.44 19.83
C HIS A 207 2.42 -4.06 18.99
N PRO A 208 2.35 -4.44 17.69
CA PRO A 208 1.36 -3.88 16.76
C PRO A 208 -0.09 -4.27 17.07
N ASN A 209 -0.33 -5.25 17.93
CA ASN A 209 -1.66 -5.69 18.37
C ASN A 209 -1.84 -5.58 19.89
N SER A 210 -1.12 -4.64 20.52
CA SER A 210 -1.21 -4.43 21.97
C SER A 210 -2.61 -3.93 22.37
N PRO A 211 -3.30 -4.62 23.28
CA PRO A 211 -4.58 -4.16 23.80
C PRO A 211 -4.48 -2.85 24.61
N ASP A 212 -3.28 -2.55 25.15
CA ASP A 212 -3.02 -1.36 25.97
C ASP A 212 -2.82 -0.09 25.12
N ALA A 213 -2.69 -0.24 23.80
CA ALA A 213 -2.54 0.87 22.85
C ALA A 213 -3.38 0.65 21.58
N PRO A 214 -4.71 0.49 21.69
CA PRO A 214 -5.57 0.15 20.54
C PRO A 214 -5.63 1.27 19.49
N ASN A 215 -5.33 2.50 19.89
CA ASN A 215 -5.33 3.68 19.02
C ASN A 215 -3.93 4.04 18.48
N GLY A 216 -2.89 3.27 18.78
CA GLY A 216 -1.53 3.51 18.34
C GLY A 216 -1.35 3.41 16.82
N ALA A 217 -0.10 3.36 16.38
CA ALA A 217 0.29 3.45 14.97
C ALA A 217 -0.36 2.40 14.05
N ILE A 218 -0.56 1.17 14.54
CA ILE A 218 -1.30 0.11 13.84
C ILE A 218 -2.62 -0.12 14.57
N GLY A 219 -3.71 0.33 14.01
CA GLY A 219 -5.03 0.07 14.58
C GLY A 219 -5.48 -1.39 14.37
N ASN A 220 -6.78 -1.62 14.23
CA ASN A 220 -7.36 -2.96 14.07
C ASN A 220 -6.90 -3.73 12.82
N ASP A 221 -6.09 -3.12 11.95
CA ASP A 221 -5.61 -3.76 10.72
C ASP A 221 -4.77 -5.01 11.01
N TYR A 222 -4.06 -5.07 12.14
CA TYR A 222 -3.22 -6.23 12.51
C TYR A 222 -4.03 -7.47 12.90
N GLY A 223 -5.30 -7.31 13.24
CA GLY A 223 -6.24 -8.40 13.51
C GLY A 223 -6.86 -9.04 12.27
N SER A 224 -6.51 -8.59 11.07
CA SER A 224 -7.04 -9.10 9.81
C SER A 224 -6.79 -10.60 9.65
N SER A 225 -7.81 -11.35 9.24
CA SER A 225 -7.68 -12.79 8.91
C SER A 225 -6.74 -13.06 7.72
N LEU A 226 -6.36 -12.04 6.99
CA LEU A 226 -5.38 -12.12 5.90
C LEU A 226 -3.95 -12.25 6.43
N LEU A 227 -3.66 -11.73 7.63
CA LEU A 227 -2.35 -11.78 8.27
C LEU A 227 -2.22 -13.07 9.08
N ILE A 228 -1.76 -14.16 8.45
CA ILE A 228 -1.74 -15.50 9.07
C ILE A 228 -0.60 -15.70 10.06
N PHE A 229 0.37 -14.79 10.14
CA PHE A 229 1.51 -14.85 11.04
C PHE A 229 1.38 -13.89 12.24
N ASN A 230 0.20 -13.33 12.48
CA ASN A 230 -0.06 -12.41 13.59
C ASN A 230 -0.13 -13.10 14.98
N LYS A 231 0.03 -14.44 15.03
CA LYS A 231 0.12 -15.24 16.24
C LYS A 231 1.22 -16.28 16.11
N SER A 232 1.90 -16.60 17.22
CA SER A 232 2.93 -17.63 17.26
C SER A 232 2.35 -19.02 16.96
N ALA A 233 3.14 -19.86 16.30
CA ALA A 233 2.80 -21.25 16.06
C ALA A 233 3.03 -22.15 17.31
N VAL A 234 3.65 -21.62 18.38
CA VAL A 234 4.00 -22.34 19.59
C VAL A 234 2.86 -22.29 20.61
N LYS A 235 2.46 -21.07 21.03
CA LYS A 235 1.42 -20.87 22.05
C LYS A 235 0.28 -19.97 21.60
N GLY A 236 0.26 -19.58 20.32
CA GLY A 236 -0.75 -18.64 19.82
C GLY A 236 -0.58 -17.22 20.35
N ALA A 237 0.60 -16.88 20.89
CA ALA A 237 0.90 -15.57 21.44
C ALA A 237 0.91 -14.49 20.36
N GLY A 238 0.53 -13.27 20.74
CA GLY A 238 0.59 -12.09 19.86
C GLY A 238 2.04 -11.72 19.48
N VAL A 239 2.15 -10.80 18.54
CA VAL A 239 3.45 -10.29 18.07
C VAL A 239 3.96 -9.23 19.02
N ASP A 240 5.18 -9.43 19.52
CA ASP A 240 5.95 -8.44 20.25
C ASP A 240 6.57 -7.41 19.30
N SER A 241 7.21 -7.88 18.22
CA SER A 241 7.63 -7.00 17.15
C SER A 241 7.64 -7.68 15.78
N GLN A 242 7.41 -6.90 14.73
CA GLN A 242 7.59 -7.30 13.33
C GLN A 242 8.55 -6.33 12.66
N ALA A 243 9.58 -6.86 12.00
CA ALA A 243 10.49 -6.08 11.17
C ALA A 243 10.46 -6.59 9.73
N ILE A 244 10.40 -5.67 8.77
CA ILE A 244 10.40 -5.95 7.32
C ILE A 244 11.57 -5.17 6.73
N ALA A 245 12.52 -5.86 6.12
CA ALA A 245 13.59 -5.27 5.33
C ALA A 245 13.48 -5.78 3.90
N GLY A 246 13.58 -4.90 2.93
CA GLY A 246 13.44 -5.31 1.54
C GLY A 246 14.23 -4.47 0.55
N THR A 247 14.47 -5.06 -0.61
CA THR A 247 15.09 -4.40 -1.76
C THR A 247 14.50 -4.95 -3.03
N GLY A 248 14.31 -4.09 -4.01
CA GLY A 248 13.75 -4.51 -5.30
C GLY A 248 13.63 -3.36 -6.28
N GLY A 249 13.31 -3.71 -7.50
CA GLY A 249 13.17 -2.73 -8.55
C GLY A 249 12.71 -3.35 -9.86
N PHE A 250 12.77 -2.54 -10.91
CA PHE A 250 12.38 -2.99 -12.24
C PHE A 250 13.26 -2.35 -13.32
N TYR A 251 13.31 -3.04 -14.44
CA TYR A 251 13.97 -2.57 -15.66
C TYR A 251 13.02 -2.69 -16.85
N ASN A 252 12.90 -1.60 -17.62
CA ASN A 252 12.05 -1.54 -18.81
C ASN A 252 12.89 -1.73 -20.06
N VAL A 253 12.51 -2.71 -20.91
CA VAL A 253 13.14 -2.98 -22.21
C VAL A 253 12.05 -2.93 -23.27
N GLY A 254 11.98 -1.84 -24.02
CA GLY A 254 10.91 -1.63 -24.98
C GLY A 254 9.52 -1.74 -24.34
N LYS A 255 8.73 -2.71 -24.78
CA LYS A 255 7.38 -2.98 -24.25
C LYS A 255 7.35 -3.95 -23.05
N THR A 256 8.51 -4.36 -22.55
CA THR A 256 8.63 -5.36 -21.47
C THR A 256 9.18 -4.71 -20.21
N LYS A 257 8.55 -4.97 -19.07
CA LYS A 257 9.02 -4.59 -17.75
C LYS A 257 9.37 -5.85 -16.96
N PHE A 258 10.60 -5.94 -16.49
CA PHE A 258 11.09 -6.99 -15.59
C PHE A 258 11.19 -6.44 -14.18
N GLY A 259 10.71 -7.18 -13.19
CA GLY A 259 10.78 -6.82 -11.79
C GLY A 259 11.41 -7.92 -10.95
N ALA A 260 12.13 -7.52 -9.90
CA ALA A 260 12.66 -8.40 -8.88
C ALA A 260 12.54 -7.75 -7.50
N LEU A 261 12.10 -8.54 -6.51
CA LEU A 261 11.94 -8.11 -5.12
C LEU A 261 12.46 -9.19 -4.19
N TYR A 262 13.16 -8.77 -3.16
CA TYR A 262 13.51 -9.59 -2.01
C TYR A 262 13.06 -8.89 -0.74
N THR A 263 12.41 -9.65 0.18
CA THR A 263 12.10 -9.16 1.53
C THR A 263 12.50 -10.18 2.58
N ASN A 264 12.97 -9.69 3.73
CA ASN A 264 13.22 -10.45 4.95
C ASN A 264 12.29 -9.94 6.04
N VAL A 265 11.45 -10.80 6.58
CA VAL A 265 10.46 -10.46 7.59
C VAL A 265 10.78 -11.24 8.85
N ARG A 266 10.86 -10.55 9.98
CA ARG A 266 11.13 -11.15 11.29
C ARG A 266 9.98 -10.84 12.23
N TYR A 267 9.39 -11.88 12.78
CA TYR A 267 8.42 -11.81 13.87
C TYR A 267 9.09 -12.27 15.17
N HIS A 268 9.00 -11.44 16.17
CA HIS A 268 9.25 -11.82 17.56
C HIS A 268 7.90 -11.86 18.28
N TYR A 269 7.61 -12.96 18.96
CA TYR A 269 6.32 -13.16 19.63
C TYR A 269 6.45 -13.02 21.15
N LEU A 270 5.34 -12.70 21.80
CA LEU A 270 5.27 -12.52 23.27
C LEU A 270 5.62 -13.80 24.07
N ASP A 271 5.60 -14.98 23.44
CA ASP A 271 6.07 -16.23 24.02
C ASP A 271 7.55 -16.51 23.79
N GLN A 272 8.31 -15.52 23.35
CA GLN A 272 9.75 -15.55 23.05
C GLN A 272 10.12 -16.41 21.83
N SER A 273 9.15 -16.95 21.10
CA SER A 273 9.43 -17.62 19.83
C SER A 273 9.62 -16.63 18.68
N ASN A 274 10.36 -17.06 17.65
CA ASN A 274 10.62 -16.24 16.48
C ASN A 274 10.23 -16.98 15.19
N LEU A 275 9.82 -16.19 14.20
CA LEU A 275 9.64 -16.62 12.82
C LEU A 275 10.39 -15.66 11.90
N THR A 276 11.29 -16.19 11.09
CA THR A 276 11.90 -15.44 9.99
C THR A 276 11.34 -15.94 8.67
N LEU A 277 10.83 -15.03 7.84
CA LEU A 277 10.39 -15.31 6.48
C LEU A 277 11.31 -14.60 5.49
N GLN A 278 11.66 -15.28 4.41
CA GLN A 278 12.39 -14.72 3.27
C GLN A 278 11.51 -14.88 2.04
N ASN A 279 11.30 -13.81 1.33
CA ASN A 279 10.45 -13.75 0.16
C ASN A 279 11.27 -13.32 -1.06
N VAL A 280 10.99 -13.95 -2.19
CA VAL A 280 11.53 -13.59 -3.51
C VAL A 280 10.36 -13.47 -4.47
N ASP A 281 10.30 -12.36 -5.22
CA ASP A 281 9.40 -12.17 -6.34
C ASP A 281 10.21 -11.89 -7.61
N LEU A 282 9.94 -12.64 -8.66
CA LEU A 282 10.40 -12.37 -10.01
C LEU A 282 9.19 -12.21 -10.91
N ASN A 283 9.12 -11.11 -11.63
CA ASN A 283 7.96 -10.82 -12.45
C ASN A 283 8.32 -10.18 -13.79
N VAL A 284 7.43 -10.38 -14.76
CA VAL A 284 7.50 -9.78 -16.08
C VAL A 284 6.12 -9.30 -16.50
N ASN A 285 6.07 -8.13 -17.11
CA ASN A 285 4.88 -7.60 -17.75
C ASN A 285 5.24 -7.14 -19.17
N HIS A 286 4.49 -7.59 -20.17
CA HIS A 286 4.72 -7.29 -21.57
C HIS A 286 3.46 -6.71 -22.22
N LYS A 287 3.59 -5.51 -22.81
CA LYS A 287 2.56 -4.93 -23.66
C LYS A 287 2.59 -5.59 -25.03
N LEU A 288 1.77 -6.63 -25.21
CA LEU A 288 1.70 -7.34 -26.49
C LEU A 288 1.12 -6.43 -27.57
N THR A 289 0.05 -5.70 -27.25
CA THR A 289 -0.53 -4.65 -28.08
C THR A 289 -0.78 -3.39 -27.23
N GLU A 290 -1.30 -2.32 -27.79
CA GLU A 290 -1.72 -1.15 -27.01
C GLU A 290 -2.90 -1.44 -26.07
N ALA A 291 -3.68 -2.46 -26.39
CA ALA A 291 -4.84 -2.87 -25.58
C ALA A 291 -4.60 -4.11 -24.71
N LEU A 292 -3.55 -4.89 -24.94
CA LEU A 292 -3.33 -6.17 -24.25
C LEU A 292 -1.98 -6.21 -23.53
N ASN A 293 -2.03 -6.34 -22.21
CA ASN A 293 -0.89 -6.63 -21.35
C ASN A 293 -0.90 -8.09 -20.90
N LEU A 294 0.26 -8.73 -20.94
CA LEU A 294 0.48 -10.06 -20.39
C LEU A 294 1.45 -9.95 -19.20
N GLY A 295 1.09 -10.55 -18.08
CA GLY A 295 1.91 -10.60 -16.88
C GLY A 295 2.19 -12.04 -16.45
N ALA A 296 3.40 -12.28 -15.96
CA ALA A 296 3.76 -13.52 -15.28
C ALA A 296 4.61 -13.20 -14.06
N SER A 297 4.45 -13.98 -12.99
CA SER A 297 5.29 -13.85 -11.80
C SER A 297 5.49 -15.17 -11.10
N TYR A 298 6.62 -15.26 -10.39
CA TYR A 298 6.96 -16.34 -9.48
C TYR A 298 7.28 -15.77 -8.12
N PHE A 299 6.56 -16.26 -7.09
CA PHE A 299 6.75 -15.92 -5.70
C PHE A 299 7.27 -17.12 -4.95
N PHE A 300 8.32 -16.91 -4.17
CA PHE A 300 8.85 -17.90 -3.27
C PHE A 300 8.91 -17.33 -1.86
N THR A 301 8.37 -18.05 -0.88
CA THR A 301 8.53 -17.75 0.53
C THR A 301 9.09 -18.96 1.26
N THR A 302 10.13 -18.76 2.07
CA THR A 302 10.63 -19.75 3.01
C THR A 302 10.61 -19.19 4.42
N GLY A 303 10.13 -19.98 5.38
CA GLY A 303 10.08 -19.64 6.79
C GLY A 303 11.07 -20.46 7.61
N LYS A 304 11.47 -19.90 8.76
CA LYS A 304 12.23 -20.63 9.80
C LYS A 304 11.64 -20.27 11.15
N TYR A 305 11.02 -21.26 11.80
CA TYR A 305 10.62 -21.19 13.20
C TYR A 305 11.78 -21.69 14.06
N ASP A 306 12.18 -20.91 15.07
CA ASP A 306 13.31 -21.26 15.95
C ASP A 306 12.98 -22.36 16.96
N VAL A 307 11.84 -22.22 17.67
CA VAL A 307 11.49 -23.12 18.79
C VAL A 307 11.05 -24.51 18.34
N ILE A 308 10.23 -24.57 17.27
CA ILE A 308 9.66 -25.83 16.77
C ILE A 308 10.47 -26.44 15.61
N ASN A 309 11.58 -25.79 15.24
CA ASN A 309 12.50 -26.21 14.18
C ASN A 309 11.81 -26.62 12.87
N LYS A 310 10.85 -25.81 12.39
CA LYS A 310 10.12 -26.02 11.14
C LYS A 310 10.54 -25.01 10.09
N THR A 311 10.61 -25.47 8.84
CA THR A 311 10.97 -24.67 7.67
C THR A 311 9.90 -24.77 6.59
N PRO A 312 8.74 -24.09 6.76
CA PRO A 312 7.69 -24.06 5.74
C PRO A 312 8.15 -23.30 4.50
N LYS A 313 7.66 -23.74 3.34
CA LYS A 313 7.97 -23.12 2.06
C LYS A 313 6.69 -22.99 1.22
N TRP A 314 6.60 -21.94 0.42
CA TRP A 314 5.50 -21.75 -0.54
C TRP A 314 6.06 -21.26 -1.86
N HIS A 315 5.60 -21.90 -2.92
CA HIS A 315 5.89 -21.53 -4.30
C HIS A 315 4.58 -21.09 -4.95
N GLN A 316 4.57 -19.96 -5.60
CA GLN A 316 3.39 -19.47 -6.31
C GLN A 316 3.78 -18.97 -7.69
N VAL A 317 3.03 -19.38 -8.71
CA VAL A 317 3.10 -18.82 -10.05
C VAL A 317 1.81 -18.09 -10.35
N ASN A 318 1.90 -16.97 -11.06
CA ASN A 318 0.75 -16.20 -11.50
C ASN A 318 0.90 -15.86 -12.98
N PHE A 319 -0.23 -15.91 -13.71
CA PHE A 319 -0.35 -15.41 -15.08
C PHE A 319 -1.54 -14.49 -15.17
N GLN A 320 -1.41 -13.40 -15.91
CA GLN A 320 -2.46 -12.42 -16.11
C GLN A 320 -2.50 -12.01 -17.59
N ALA A 321 -3.71 -11.90 -18.13
CA ALA A 321 -4.00 -11.17 -19.34
C ALA A 321 -4.96 -10.03 -18.98
N ASP A 322 -4.56 -8.79 -19.27
CA ASP A 322 -5.30 -7.58 -18.96
C ASP A 322 -5.60 -6.81 -20.25
N TYR A 323 -6.88 -6.74 -20.63
CA TYR A 323 -7.33 -6.14 -21.86
C TYR A 323 -8.03 -4.81 -21.61
N PHE A 324 -7.45 -3.73 -22.12
CA PHE A 324 -7.93 -2.37 -21.97
C PHE A 324 -9.03 -2.07 -23.02
N LEU A 325 -10.26 -1.96 -22.56
CA LEU A 325 -11.40 -1.47 -23.36
C LEU A 325 -11.30 0.04 -23.61
N SER A 326 -10.67 0.75 -22.70
CA SER A 326 -10.37 2.17 -22.79
C SER A 326 -9.20 2.53 -21.83
N LYS A 327 -8.79 3.81 -21.81
CA LYS A 327 -7.78 4.31 -20.83
C LYS A 327 -8.22 4.15 -19.37
N ARG A 328 -9.50 3.96 -19.09
CA ARG A 328 -10.10 3.88 -17.74
C ARG A 328 -10.76 2.55 -17.43
N THR A 329 -10.95 1.68 -18.42
CA THR A 329 -11.70 0.44 -18.25
C THR A 329 -10.91 -0.72 -18.82
N ASP A 330 -10.73 -1.76 -18.02
CA ASP A 330 -10.09 -3.01 -18.42
C ASP A 330 -10.87 -4.23 -17.92
N VAL A 331 -10.65 -5.35 -18.59
CA VAL A 331 -11.07 -6.68 -18.17
C VAL A 331 -9.85 -7.57 -18.10
N ALA A 332 -9.74 -8.32 -17.01
CA ALA A 332 -8.58 -9.18 -16.80
C ALA A 332 -8.99 -10.60 -16.44
N ILE A 333 -8.18 -11.53 -16.89
CA ILE A 333 -8.16 -12.92 -16.43
C ILE A 333 -6.83 -13.16 -15.71
N THR A 334 -6.89 -13.69 -14.50
CA THR A 334 -5.72 -14.01 -13.69
C THR A 334 -5.82 -15.45 -13.22
N TRP A 335 -4.76 -16.23 -13.43
CA TRP A 335 -4.61 -17.55 -12.86
C TRP A 335 -3.43 -17.58 -11.92
N SER A 336 -3.63 -18.16 -10.74
CA SER A 336 -2.62 -18.34 -9.70
C SER A 336 -2.59 -19.80 -9.26
N TYR A 337 -1.40 -20.35 -9.08
CA TYR A 337 -1.19 -21.68 -8.50
C TYR A 337 -0.16 -21.57 -7.39
N GLN A 338 -0.53 -22.05 -6.20
CA GLN A 338 0.38 -22.11 -5.05
C GLN A 338 0.55 -23.54 -4.56
N LYS A 339 1.81 -23.89 -4.24
CA LYS A 339 2.23 -25.17 -3.66
C LYS A 339 2.97 -24.92 -2.35
N ALA A 340 2.48 -25.52 -1.27
CA ALA A 340 3.16 -25.64 0.00
C ALA A 340 4.19 -26.79 -0.06
N ALA A 341 5.35 -26.56 0.53
CA ALA A 341 6.48 -27.48 0.58
C ALA A 341 7.20 -27.40 1.94
N GLY A 342 8.19 -28.25 2.17
CA GLY A 342 8.82 -28.36 3.49
C GLY A 342 7.77 -28.68 4.55
N ASP A 343 7.82 -27.96 5.66
CA ASP A 343 6.90 -28.14 6.80
C ASP A 343 5.58 -27.35 6.64
N ALA A 344 5.35 -26.67 5.50
CA ALA A 344 4.06 -26.04 5.23
C ALA A 344 2.99 -27.11 4.98
N THR A 345 1.85 -26.98 5.63
CA THR A 345 0.76 -27.96 5.62
C THR A 345 -0.38 -27.57 4.69
N PHE A 346 -0.49 -26.31 4.30
CA PHE A 346 -1.54 -25.78 3.43
C PHE A 346 -0.98 -24.77 2.43
N ALA A 347 -1.67 -24.63 1.28
CA ALA A 347 -1.51 -23.51 0.37
C ALA A 347 -2.61 -22.49 0.63
N ARG A 348 -2.32 -21.21 0.38
CA ARG A 348 -3.30 -20.14 0.50
C ARG A 348 -2.92 -18.98 -0.42
N VAL A 349 -3.57 -18.92 -1.56
CA VAL A 349 -3.51 -17.74 -2.43
C VAL A 349 -4.18 -16.57 -1.71
N PHE A 350 -3.56 -15.40 -1.76
CA PHE A 350 -4.04 -14.24 -1.04
C PHE A 350 -5.50 -13.89 -1.41
N GLY A 351 -6.30 -13.53 -0.41
CA GLY A 351 -7.72 -13.21 -0.56
C GLY A 351 -8.67 -14.41 -0.45
N PHE A 352 -8.14 -15.64 -0.43
CA PHE A 352 -8.92 -16.88 -0.31
C PHE A 352 -8.66 -17.61 1.02
N GLY A 353 -9.50 -18.58 1.35
CA GLY A 353 -9.29 -19.48 2.48
C GLY A 353 -8.12 -20.44 2.25
N ALA A 354 -7.60 -21.01 3.32
CA ALA A 354 -6.56 -22.04 3.22
C ALA A 354 -7.09 -23.31 2.56
N SER A 355 -6.28 -23.97 1.74
CA SER A 355 -6.60 -25.29 1.18
C SER A 355 -6.58 -26.37 2.26
N GLY A 356 -7.32 -27.43 2.05
CA GLY A 356 -7.25 -28.66 2.86
C GLY A 356 -5.98 -29.48 2.62
N GLY A 357 -5.25 -29.19 1.56
CA GLY A 357 -4.01 -29.83 1.15
C GLY A 357 -2.89 -28.86 0.87
N LYS A 358 -1.84 -29.35 0.18
CA LYS A 358 -0.62 -28.57 -0.10
C LYS A 358 -0.69 -27.76 -1.39
N THR A 359 -1.80 -27.75 -2.11
CA THR A 359 -1.92 -27.01 -3.37
C THR A 359 -3.22 -26.24 -3.45
N GLN A 360 -3.19 -25.11 -4.12
CA GLN A 360 -4.37 -24.32 -4.41
C GLN A 360 -4.22 -23.65 -5.77
N SER A 361 -5.27 -23.73 -6.60
CA SER A 361 -5.37 -23.03 -7.88
C SER A 361 -6.53 -22.05 -7.82
N VAL A 362 -6.33 -20.85 -8.33
CA VAL A 362 -7.32 -19.78 -8.36
C VAL A 362 -7.40 -19.21 -9.77
N LEU A 363 -8.60 -19.08 -10.30
CA LEU A 363 -8.88 -18.39 -11.56
C LEU A 363 -9.82 -17.22 -11.28
N ILE A 364 -9.44 -16.03 -11.71
CA ILE A 364 -10.25 -14.81 -11.54
C ILE A 364 -10.50 -14.19 -12.90
N VAL A 365 -11.74 -13.81 -13.14
CA VAL A 365 -12.15 -12.94 -14.24
C VAL A 365 -12.81 -11.72 -13.65
N GLY A 366 -12.33 -10.54 -14.04
CA GLY A 366 -12.84 -9.31 -13.45
C GLY A 366 -12.72 -8.11 -14.38
N MET A 367 -13.42 -7.06 -13.98
CA MET A 367 -13.44 -5.77 -14.65
C MET A 367 -12.99 -4.70 -13.66
N ARG A 368 -12.28 -3.69 -14.18
CA ARG A 368 -11.91 -2.49 -13.43
C ARG A 368 -12.28 -1.24 -14.21
N HIS A 369 -12.74 -0.22 -13.49
CA HIS A 369 -13.06 1.09 -14.05
C HIS A 369 -12.55 2.22 -13.14
N TYR A 370 -11.80 3.18 -13.69
CA TYR A 370 -11.33 4.39 -13.02
C TYR A 370 -12.24 5.58 -13.34
N PHE A 371 -12.51 6.43 -12.36
CA PHE A 371 -13.26 7.66 -12.53
C PHE A 371 -12.60 8.87 -11.87
#